data_bb7b76919acfa6b44fc4d2022abbac0c
#
_entry.id   bb7b76919acfa6b44fc4d2022abbac0c
#
_cell.length_a   1.000
_cell.length_b   1.000
_cell.length_c   1.000
_cell.angle_alpha   90.00
_cell.angle_beta   90.00
_cell.angle_gamma   90.00
#
_symmetry.space_group_name_H-M   'P 1'
#
loop_
_entity.id
_entity.type
_entity.pdbx_description
1 polymer ?
#
loop_
_entity_poly.entity_id
_entity_poly.type
_entity_poly.pdbx_seq_one_letter_code
_entity_poly.pdbx_strand_id
1 'polypeptide(L)'
;MSDESTGTRSWLREPLLHFLLLGAGLFLLFHLVASDRGAPKEIVISEPRVEALAQSFARAWMRPPTAQELNGLVEDYIKEEIYYREAVTMGLDRDDVVIRRRLRQKLEFVSDDTAAALEPTDEQLQGFLQQHAEKFLQPGRLSFQQLQFSVERRGEAARHDAEKVLGQLQAGRGPADPAQAGDATLLPAGLDDASPQDIASAFGEDFAGQIDKAPVGQWSGPLQSSYGWHIVRVTARTPAVAPTLEQVRPIVLREWQFEQNQKQSGEFYQSLRKQYDVRVEGELGVLLEKYQAAGSEAAR
;
A
#
# COMPACT_ATOMS: atom_id res chain seq x y z
N MET A 1 62.62 78.98 1.42
CA MET A 1 62.53 77.62 0.75
C MET A 1 61.38 76.91 1.38
N SER A 2 60.33 76.81 0.66
CA SER A 2 58.97 76.45 1.04
C SER A 2 58.76 74.97 1.12
N ASP A 3 58.13 74.51 2.16
CA ASP A 3 57.73 73.12 2.39
C ASP A 3 56.31 72.89 1.86
N GLU A 4 56.12 72.20 0.74
CA GLU A 4 54.93 71.81 0.16
C GLU A 4 54.86 70.23 0.14
N SER A 5 54.38 69.61 1.23
CA SER A 5 54.02 68.18 1.19
C SER A 5 53.13 67.73 2.33
N THR A 6 51.90 68.25 2.40
CA THR A 6 50.88 67.71 3.36
C THR A 6 49.44 67.63 2.83
N GLY A 7 49.23 67.56 1.49
CA GLY A 7 47.88 67.59 0.93
C GLY A 7 47.19 66.24 0.70
N THR A 8 47.92 65.11 0.66
CA THR A 8 47.35 63.83 0.14
C THR A 8 46.88 62.86 1.20
N ARG A 9 47.12 63.01 2.47
CA ARG A 9 46.73 62.07 3.54
C ARG A 9 45.37 62.39 4.22
N SER A 10 44.86 63.59 4.03
CA SER A 10 43.60 64.05 4.65
C SER A 10 42.37 63.51 3.90
N TRP A 11 42.43 63.39 2.58
CA TRP A 11 41.34 62.98 1.74
C TRP A 11 40.90 61.54 1.98
N LEU A 12 41.81 60.57 2.27
CA LEU A 12 41.50 59.17 2.60
C LEU A 12 40.78 58.98 3.96
N ARG A 13 40.66 60.02 4.77
CA ARG A 13 39.96 60.00 6.06
C ARG A 13 38.60 60.70 6.05
N GLU A 14 38.15 61.17 4.90
CA GLU A 14 36.83 61.81 4.79
C GLU A 14 35.71 60.76 4.81
N PRO A 15 34.74 60.94 5.76
CA PRO A 15 33.60 60.00 5.87
C PRO A 15 32.78 59.90 4.59
N LEU A 16 32.75 60.98 3.80
CA LEU A 16 32.02 61.05 2.51
C LEU A 16 32.65 60.15 1.45
N LEU A 17 34.00 60.04 1.40
CA LEU A 17 34.72 59.15 0.50
C LEU A 17 34.43 57.66 0.83
N HIS A 18 34.41 57.31 2.12
CA HIS A 18 34.11 55.97 2.57
C HIS A 18 32.66 55.58 2.24
N PHE A 19 31.71 56.49 2.41
CA PHE A 19 30.32 56.28 2.03
C PHE A 19 30.15 56.07 0.53
N LEU A 20 30.86 56.88 -0.29
CA LEU A 20 30.82 56.77 -1.74
C LEU A 20 31.47 55.45 -2.24
N LEU A 21 32.58 55.02 -1.64
CA LEU A 21 33.23 53.73 -1.98
C LEU A 21 32.38 52.58 -1.54
N LEU A 22 31.74 52.62 -0.36
CA LEU A 22 30.80 51.60 0.09
C LEU A 22 29.58 51.54 -0.81
N GLY A 23 29.00 52.66 -1.19
CA GLY A 23 27.88 52.75 -2.10
C GLY A 23 28.22 52.23 -3.51
N ALA A 24 29.41 52.62 -4.02
CA ALA A 24 29.90 52.10 -5.30
C ALA A 24 30.17 50.58 -5.24
N GLY A 25 30.75 50.08 -4.15
CA GLY A 25 30.96 48.65 -3.94
C GLY A 25 29.67 47.86 -3.86
N LEU A 26 28.69 48.40 -3.13
CA LEU A 26 27.35 47.78 -3.02
C LEU A 26 26.60 47.81 -4.36
N PHE A 27 26.71 48.89 -5.11
CA PHE A 27 26.15 49.05 -6.45
C PHE A 27 26.79 48.08 -7.45
N LEU A 28 28.12 47.94 -7.39
CA LEU A 28 28.85 46.97 -8.25
C LEU A 28 28.48 45.53 -7.91
N LEU A 29 28.40 45.20 -6.61
CA LEU A 29 27.97 43.91 -6.13
C LEU A 29 26.53 43.63 -6.56
N PHE A 30 25.62 44.60 -6.41
CA PHE A 30 24.24 44.51 -6.89
C PHE A 30 24.18 44.30 -8.40
N HIS A 31 24.99 45.03 -9.16
CA HIS A 31 25.03 44.89 -10.62
C HIS A 31 25.57 43.56 -11.06
N LEU A 32 26.58 43.00 -10.41
CA LEU A 32 27.14 41.68 -10.67
C LEU A 32 26.13 40.56 -10.32
N VAL A 33 25.43 40.70 -9.22
CA VAL A 33 24.39 39.69 -8.79
C VAL A 33 23.08 39.88 -9.56
N ALA A 34 22.75 41.09 -9.99
CA ALA A 34 21.53 41.39 -10.76
C ALA A 34 21.67 41.15 -12.26
N SER A 35 22.90 41.12 -12.80
CA SER A 35 23.15 40.88 -14.23
C SER A 35 22.61 39.53 -14.74
N ASP A 36 22.47 38.56 -13.83
CA ASP A 36 21.93 37.25 -14.18
C ASP A 36 20.39 37.21 -14.25
N ARG A 37 19.70 38.29 -13.83
CA ARG A 37 18.24 38.38 -13.78
C ARG A 37 17.57 38.92 -15.04
N GLY A 38 18.34 39.38 -16.01
CA GLY A 38 17.83 40.06 -17.22
C GLY A 38 18.12 39.35 -18.54
N ALA A 39 18.87 38.26 -18.56
CA ALA A 39 19.03 37.47 -19.78
C ALA A 39 17.72 36.71 -20.08
N PRO A 40 17.24 36.71 -21.33
CA PRO A 40 16.08 35.90 -21.70
C PRO A 40 16.36 34.44 -21.33
N LYS A 41 15.48 33.86 -20.52
CA LYS A 41 15.58 32.45 -20.10
C LYS A 41 15.30 31.58 -21.32
N GLU A 42 16.33 31.07 -21.94
CA GLU A 42 16.20 30.23 -23.14
C GLU A 42 15.53 28.89 -22.78
N ILE A 43 14.53 28.50 -23.58
CA ILE A 43 13.90 27.17 -23.56
C ILE A 43 14.21 26.52 -24.89
N VAL A 44 15.13 25.53 -24.90
CA VAL A 44 15.47 24.75 -26.08
C VAL A 44 14.63 23.48 -26.10
N ILE A 45 13.82 23.33 -27.14
CA ILE A 45 13.03 22.12 -27.37
C ILE A 45 13.76 21.27 -28.39
N SER A 46 14.33 20.18 -27.95
CA SER A 46 15.09 19.28 -28.82
C SER A 46 14.16 18.42 -29.69
N GLU A 47 14.64 18.00 -30.85
CA GLU A 47 13.92 17.08 -31.73
C GLU A 47 13.44 15.80 -31.00
N PRO A 48 14.25 15.12 -30.17
CA PRO A 48 13.77 13.97 -29.39
C PRO A 48 12.60 14.30 -28.45
N ARG A 49 12.53 15.54 -27.94
CA ARG A 49 11.38 15.97 -27.12
C ARG A 49 10.10 16.08 -27.95
N VAL A 50 10.18 16.68 -29.14
CA VAL A 50 9.04 16.78 -30.06
C VAL A 50 8.56 15.38 -30.47
N GLU A 51 9.49 14.49 -30.78
CA GLU A 51 9.17 13.11 -31.11
C GLU A 51 8.52 12.35 -29.94
N ALA A 52 8.98 12.54 -28.72
CA ALA A 52 8.38 11.95 -27.52
C ALA A 52 6.92 12.45 -27.29
N LEU A 53 6.64 13.73 -27.54
CA LEU A 53 5.29 14.28 -27.50
C LEU A 53 4.40 13.63 -28.57
N ALA A 54 4.88 13.51 -29.80
CA ALA A 54 4.16 12.86 -30.88
C ALA A 54 3.85 11.37 -30.59
N GLN A 55 4.82 10.64 -30.05
CA GLN A 55 4.66 9.24 -29.66
C GLN A 55 3.67 9.08 -28.50
N SER A 56 3.69 9.98 -27.50
CA SER A 56 2.74 9.97 -26.40
C SER A 56 1.30 10.18 -26.90
N PHE A 57 1.11 11.12 -27.81
CA PHE A 57 -0.17 11.34 -28.47
C PHE A 57 -0.61 10.10 -29.26
N ALA A 58 0.30 9.50 -30.04
CA ALA A 58 -0.01 8.34 -30.87
C ALA A 58 -0.44 7.13 -30.03
N ARG A 59 0.16 6.92 -28.85
CA ARG A 59 -0.26 5.85 -27.91
C ARG A 59 -1.65 6.10 -27.34
N ALA A 60 -1.99 7.35 -27.01
CA ALA A 60 -3.27 7.68 -26.40
C ALA A 60 -4.42 7.65 -27.43
N TRP A 61 -4.17 8.14 -28.66
CA TRP A 61 -5.19 8.30 -29.69
C TRP A 61 -5.13 7.23 -30.78
N MET A 62 -4.19 6.28 -30.71
CA MET A 62 -3.98 5.18 -31.66
C MET A 62 -3.76 5.68 -33.11
N ARG A 63 -3.26 6.89 -33.28
CA ARG A 63 -2.88 7.52 -34.54
C ARG A 63 -1.81 8.61 -34.32
N PRO A 64 -1.00 8.93 -35.32
CA PRO A 64 -0.07 10.06 -35.20
C PRO A 64 -0.84 11.41 -35.14
N PRO A 65 -0.22 12.44 -34.49
CA PRO A 65 -0.77 13.79 -34.49
C PRO A 65 -0.72 14.43 -35.88
N THR A 66 -1.66 15.29 -36.18
CA THR A 66 -1.55 16.22 -37.30
C THR A 66 -0.53 17.32 -36.98
N ALA A 67 -0.10 18.10 -37.99
CA ALA A 67 0.82 19.22 -37.75
C ALA A 67 0.25 20.27 -36.78
N GLN A 68 -1.06 20.52 -36.82
CA GLN A 68 -1.72 21.44 -35.91
C GLN A 68 -1.77 20.91 -34.49
N GLU A 69 -2.06 19.63 -34.30
CA GLU A 69 -2.05 18.96 -33.00
C GLU A 69 -0.63 18.93 -32.41
N LEU A 70 0.38 18.62 -33.22
CA LEU A 70 1.77 18.63 -32.79
C LEU A 70 2.21 20.02 -32.33
N ASN A 71 1.85 21.08 -33.05
CA ASN A 71 2.11 22.45 -32.61
C ASN A 71 1.43 22.76 -31.28
N GLY A 72 0.18 22.33 -31.09
CA GLY A 72 -0.53 22.48 -29.82
C GLY A 72 0.20 21.77 -28.67
N LEU A 73 0.67 20.54 -28.87
CA LEU A 73 1.47 19.80 -27.88
C LEU A 73 2.78 20.50 -27.52
N VAL A 74 3.45 21.10 -28.50
CA VAL A 74 4.68 21.87 -28.29
C VAL A 74 4.39 23.14 -27.49
N GLU A 75 3.34 23.88 -27.82
CA GLU A 75 2.94 25.08 -27.06
C GLU A 75 2.53 24.75 -25.63
N ASP A 76 1.79 23.67 -25.40
CA ASP A 76 1.45 23.19 -24.05
C ASP A 76 2.70 22.82 -23.25
N TYR A 77 3.68 22.15 -23.88
CA TYR A 77 4.96 21.84 -23.27
C TYR A 77 5.76 23.10 -22.89
N ILE A 78 5.79 24.11 -23.79
CA ILE A 78 6.46 25.41 -23.50
C ILE A 78 5.82 26.06 -22.28
N LYS A 79 4.49 26.09 -22.23
CA LYS A 79 3.74 26.67 -21.13
C LYS A 79 4.03 25.93 -19.80
N GLU A 80 4.05 24.60 -19.83
CA GLU A 80 4.38 23.78 -18.67
C GLU A 80 5.80 24.09 -18.16
N GLU A 81 6.78 24.16 -19.07
CA GLU A 81 8.18 24.43 -18.73
C GLU A 81 8.37 25.83 -18.14
N ILE A 82 7.70 26.85 -18.69
CA ILE A 82 7.71 28.21 -18.14
C ILE A 82 7.14 28.21 -16.73
N TYR A 83 5.97 27.61 -16.53
CA TYR A 83 5.32 27.58 -15.23
C TYR A 83 6.14 26.82 -14.20
N TYR A 84 6.74 25.70 -14.59
CA TYR A 84 7.64 24.93 -13.73
C TYR A 84 8.84 25.76 -13.27
N ARG A 85 9.55 26.42 -14.19
CA ARG A 85 10.72 27.25 -13.85
C ARG A 85 10.34 28.42 -12.95
N GLU A 86 9.23 29.09 -13.22
CA GLU A 86 8.77 30.19 -12.39
C GLU A 86 8.32 29.70 -11.00
N ALA A 87 7.57 28.60 -10.93
CA ALA A 87 7.15 28.00 -9.67
C ALA A 87 8.34 27.61 -8.77
N VAL A 88 9.37 26.99 -9.35
CA VAL A 88 10.62 26.65 -8.62
C VAL A 88 11.35 27.94 -8.18
N THR A 89 11.39 28.96 -9.04
CA THR A 89 12.01 30.27 -8.70
C THR A 89 11.26 30.96 -7.54
N MET A 90 9.95 30.83 -7.49
CA MET A 90 9.10 31.34 -6.41
C MET A 90 9.15 30.47 -5.16
N GLY A 91 9.79 29.31 -5.20
CA GLY A 91 9.88 28.37 -4.09
C GLY A 91 8.58 27.64 -3.77
N LEU A 92 7.64 27.51 -4.73
CA LEU A 92 6.36 26.82 -4.52
C LEU A 92 6.52 25.31 -4.32
N ASP A 93 7.71 24.77 -4.61
CA ASP A 93 8.10 23.38 -4.36
C ASP A 93 8.55 23.13 -2.90
N ARG A 94 8.84 24.20 -2.15
CA ARG A 94 9.38 24.12 -0.79
C ARG A 94 8.27 23.83 0.20
N ASP A 95 8.50 22.85 1.07
CA ASP A 95 7.61 22.43 2.15
C ASP A 95 6.19 22.01 1.72
N ASP A 96 5.97 21.83 0.41
CA ASP A 96 4.73 21.29 -0.11
C ASP A 96 4.67 19.78 0.05
N VAL A 97 3.68 19.29 0.81
CA VAL A 97 3.48 17.86 1.12
C VAL A 97 3.15 17.05 -0.14
N VAL A 98 2.45 17.64 -1.12
CA VAL A 98 2.04 16.96 -2.35
C VAL A 98 3.25 16.76 -3.24
N ILE A 99 4.07 17.79 -3.43
CA ILE A 99 5.31 17.72 -4.21
C ILE A 99 6.29 16.75 -3.57
N ARG A 100 6.51 16.84 -2.25
CA ARG A 100 7.36 15.90 -1.50
C ARG A 100 6.91 14.45 -1.65
N ARG A 101 5.60 14.18 -1.54
CA ARG A 101 5.04 12.84 -1.75
C ARG A 101 5.27 12.35 -3.17
N ARG A 102 5.08 13.24 -4.16
CA ARG A 102 5.27 12.89 -5.57
C ARG A 102 6.73 12.59 -5.91
N LEU A 103 7.67 13.37 -5.38
CA LEU A 103 9.10 13.11 -5.55
C LEU A 103 9.52 11.81 -4.88
N ARG A 104 9.02 11.52 -3.67
CA ARG A 104 9.24 10.25 -3.00
C ARG A 104 8.75 9.08 -3.86
N GLN A 105 7.51 9.13 -4.35
CA GLN A 105 6.96 8.09 -5.22
C GLN A 105 7.78 7.87 -6.49
N LYS A 106 8.27 8.94 -7.12
CA LYS A 106 9.15 8.83 -8.28
C LYS A 106 10.48 8.14 -7.93
N LEU A 107 11.05 8.46 -6.78
CA LEU A 107 12.30 7.85 -6.34
C LEU A 107 12.12 6.37 -5.98
N GLU A 108 11.02 6.03 -5.29
CA GLU A 108 10.63 4.65 -5.01
C GLU A 108 10.47 3.84 -6.31
N PHE A 109 9.80 4.39 -7.31
CA PHE A 109 9.61 3.75 -8.62
C PHE A 109 10.93 3.47 -9.35
N VAL A 110 11.91 4.40 -9.28
CA VAL A 110 13.25 4.18 -9.86
C VAL A 110 13.97 2.98 -9.20
N SER A 111 13.74 2.75 -7.90
CA SER A 111 14.30 1.59 -7.20
C SER A 111 13.60 0.28 -7.57
N ASP A 112 12.29 0.32 -7.82
CA ASP A 112 11.47 -0.85 -8.12
C ASP A 112 11.72 -1.40 -9.54
N ASP A 113 12.05 -0.53 -10.50
CA ASP A 113 12.28 -0.90 -11.90
C ASP A 113 13.50 -1.84 -12.05
N THR A 114 14.47 -1.74 -11.15
CA THR A 114 15.62 -2.66 -11.11
C THR A 114 15.25 -4.04 -10.56
N ALA A 115 14.24 -4.15 -9.73
CA ALA A 115 13.77 -5.40 -9.14
C ALA A 115 12.84 -6.19 -10.09
N ALA A 116 12.05 -5.49 -10.89
CA ALA A 116 11.14 -6.11 -11.87
C ALA A 116 11.89 -6.88 -12.98
N ALA A 117 13.17 -6.58 -13.20
CA ALA A 117 14.02 -7.27 -14.18
C ALA A 117 14.55 -8.64 -13.68
N LEU A 118 14.31 -9.02 -12.43
CA LEU A 118 14.75 -10.30 -11.89
C LEU A 118 13.79 -11.42 -12.31
N GLU A 119 14.24 -12.31 -13.17
CA GLU A 119 13.55 -13.56 -13.45
C GLU A 119 14.06 -14.64 -12.48
N PRO A 120 13.25 -15.10 -11.52
CA PRO A 120 13.67 -16.16 -10.61
C PRO A 120 13.74 -17.52 -11.32
N THR A 121 14.68 -18.36 -10.88
CA THR A 121 14.73 -19.75 -11.30
C THR A 121 13.63 -20.57 -10.61
N ASP A 122 13.29 -21.73 -11.15
CA ASP A 122 12.30 -22.61 -10.53
C ASP A 122 12.74 -23.12 -9.16
N GLU A 123 14.06 -23.29 -8.93
CA GLU A 123 14.62 -23.63 -7.62
C GLU A 123 14.36 -22.52 -6.58
N GLN A 124 14.49 -21.25 -6.99
CA GLN A 124 14.20 -20.11 -6.10
C GLN A 124 12.71 -20.04 -5.77
N LEU A 125 11.83 -20.24 -6.76
CA LEU A 125 10.39 -20.28 -6.53
C LEU A 125 9.98 -21.47 -5.67
N GLN A 126 10.59 -22.64 -5.86
CA GLN A 126 10.34 -23.81 -5.03
C GLN A 126 10.80 -23.61 -3.59
N GLY A 127 11.95 -22.97 -3.39
CA GLY A 127 12.44 -22.59 -2.05
C GLY A 127 11.49 -21.61 -1.37
N PHE A 128 11.02 -20.62 -2.11
CA PHE A 128 10.04 -19.63 -1.60
C PHE A 128 8.71 -20.29 -1.21
N LEU A 129 8.19 -21.17 -2.07
CA LEU A 129 6.97 -21.94 -1.78
C LEU A 129 7.10 -22.77 -0.50
N GLN A 130 8.27 -23.40 -0.27
CA GLN A 130 8.52 -24.19 0.94
C GLN A 130 8.64 -23.31 2.19
N GLN A 131 9.32 -22.16 2.10
CA GLN A 131 9.47 -21.23 3.22
C GLN A 131 8.15 -20.58 3.63
N HIS A 132 7.23 -20.39 2.69
CA HIS A 132 5.94 -19.74 2.89
C HIS A 132 4.76 -20.70 2.65
N ALA A 133 4.96 -22.00 2.92
CA ALA A 133 3.98 -23.04 2.60
C ALA A 133 2.56 -22.74 3.09
N GLU A 134 2.43 -22.11 4.26
CA GLU A 134 1.14 -21.74 4.86
C GLU A 134 0.34 -20.76 3.99
N LYS A 135 1.01 -19.86 3.25
CA LYS A 135 0.36 -18.87 2.37
C LYS A 135 -0.26 -19.52 1.11
N PHE A 136 0.26 -20.68 0.73
CA PHE A 136 -0.09 -21.33 -0.52
C PHE A 136 -0.90 -22.61 -0.33
N LEU A 137 -1.14 -23.03 0.91
CA LEU A 137 -1.99 -24.19 1.18
C LEU A 137 -3.35 -24.04 0.50
N GLN A 138 -3.74 -25.05 -0.24
CA GLN A 138 -5.12 -25.18 -0.67
C GLN A 138 -5.94 -25.56 0.56
N PRO A 139 -6.92 -24.73 0.95
CA PRO A 139 -7.69 -25.01 2.15
C PRO A 139 -8.43 -26.34 2.04
N GLY A 140 -8.55 -27.03 3.16
CA GLY A 140 -9.40 -28.21 3.24
C GLY A 140 -10.85 -27.86 2.90
N ARG A 141 -11.62 -28.86 2.50
CA ARG A 141 -13.03 -28.68 2.10
C ARG A 141 -13.92 -29.63 2.90
N LEU A 142 -15.11 -29.19 3.21
CA LEU A 142 -16.09 -29.95 3.96
C LEU A 142 -17.41 -30.07 3.19
N SER A 143 -18.00 -31.25 3.23
CA SER A 143 -19.43 -31.44 2.94
C SER A 143 -20.13 -31.75 4.25
N PHE A 144 -21.25 -31.10 4.52
CA PHE A 144 -21.99 -31.33 5.75
C PHE A 144 -23.47 -31.02 5.61
N GLN A 145 -24.26 -31.59 6.50
CA GLN A 145 -25.65 -31.25 6.76
C GLN A 145 -25.78 -30.56 8.12
N GLN A 146 -26.79 -29.70 8.28
CA GLN A 146 -27.04 -29.02 9.55
C GLN A 146 -28.55 -29.01 9.89
N LEU A 147 -28.83 -28.92 11.18
CA LEU A 147 -30.15 -28.62 11.72
C LEU A 147 -30.03 -27.41 12.63
N GLN A 148 -30.82 -26.38 12.36
CA GLN A 148 -30.84 -25.15 13.13
C GLN A 148 -31.82 -25.20 14.28
N PHE A 149 -31.45 -24.59 15.43
CA PHE A 149 -32.28 -24.31 16.58
C PHE A 149 -32.21 -22.80 16.86
N SER A 150 -33.22 -22.08 16.39
CA SER A 150 -33.22 -20.63 16.39
C SER A 150 -33.41 -20.08 17.81
N VAL A 151 -32.50 -19.20 18.23
CA VAL A 151 -32.62 -18.47 19.51
C VAL A 151 -33.84 -17.52 19.46
N GLU A 152 -34.13 -16.95 18.30
CA GLU A 152 -35.29 -16.06 18.12
C GLU A 152 -36.64 -16.79 18.41
N ARG A 153 -36.75 -18.06 18.01
CA ARG A 153 -37.95 -18.86 18.21
C ARG A 153 -38.02 -19.56 19.56
N ARG A 154 -36.89 -20.06 20.07
CA ARG A 154 -36.82 -20.92 21.25
C ARG A 154 -36.26 -20.25 22.48
N GLY A 155 -35.71 -19.01 22.33
CA GLY A 155 -35.07 -18.32 23.44
C GLY A 155 -33.91 -19.13 24.04
N GLU A 156 -33.82 -19.17 25.34
CA GLU A 156 -32.77 -19.90 26.08
C GLU A 156 -32.86 -21.46 25.94
N ALA A 157 -34.03 -21.97 25.53
CA ALA A 157 -34.23 -23.40 25.33
C ALA A 157 -33.52 -23.93 24.06
N ALA A 158 -33.13 -23.05 23.12
CA ALA A 158 -32.58 -23.46 21.84
C ALA A 158 -31.37 -24.42 21.97
N ARG A 159 -30.45 -24.14 22.87
CA ARG A 159 -29.29 -24.98 23.12
C ARG A 159 -29.69 -26.34 23.70
N HIS A 160 -30.55 -26.35 24.71
CA HIS A 160 -30.98 -27.58 25.36
C HIS A 160 -31.78 -28.47 24.40
N ASP A 161 -32.62 -27.88 23.57
CA ASP A 161 -33.35 -28.60 22.50
C ASP A 161 -32.40 -29.22 21.47
N ALA A 162 -31.36 -28.49 21.06
CA ALA A 162 -30.33 -29.01 20.20
C ALA A 162 -29.59 -30.21 20.82
N GLU A 163 -29.17 -30.11 22.10
CA GLU A 163 -28.53 -31.20 22.85
C GLU A 163 -29.43 -32.45 22.94
N LYS A 164 -30.73 -32.26 23.21
CA LYS A 164 -31.72 -33.34 23.26
C LYS A 164 -31.87 -34.06 21.93
N VAL A 165 -32.02 -33.31 20.83
CA VAL A 165 -32.14 -33.86 19.48
C VAL A 165 -30.83 -34.57 19.07
N LEU A 166 -29.68 -33.97 19.39
CA LEU A 166 -28.38 -34.60 19.14
C LEU A 166 -28.29 -35.99 19.82
N GLY A 167 -28.65 -36.08 21.10
CA GLY A 167 -28.68 -37.36 21.81
C GLY A 167 -29.62 -38.41 21.19
N GLN A 168 -30.78 -37.99 20.68
CA GLN A 168 -31.70 -38.89 19.96
C GLN A 168 -31.11 -39.40 18.64
N LEU A 169 -30.51 -38.53 17.86
CA LEU A 169 -29.89 -38.89 16.57
C LEU A 169 -28.67 -39.81 16.78
N GLN A 170 -27.84 -39.54 17.76
CA GLN A 170 -26.69 -40.40 18.10
C GLN A 170 -27.11 -41.75 18.63
N ALA A 171 -28.25 -41.86 19.31
CA ALA A 171 -28.82 -43.12 19.77
C ALA A 171 -29.63 -43.88 18.71
N GLY A 172 -29.70 -43.36 17.46
CA GLY A 172 -30.51 -43.97 16.40
C GLY A 172 -32.01 -43.88 16.62
N ARG A 173 -32.47 -42.98 17.51
CA ARG A 173 -33.89 -42.79 17.88
C ARG A 173 -34.49 -41.48 17.34
N GLY A 174 -33.81 -40.86 16.38
CA GLY A 174 -34.31 -39.66 15.72
C GLY A 174 -35.46 -39.94 14.75
N PRO A 175 -36.10 -38.87 14.21
CA PRO A 175 -37.13 -39.04 13.17
C PRO A 175 -36.55 -39.69 11.94
N ALA A 176 -37.43 -40.31 11.11
CA ALA A 176 -37.02 -40.95 9.87
C ALA A 176 -36.33 -39.96 8.90
N ASP A 177 -36.75 -38.71 8.92
CA ASP A 177 -36.10 -37.62 8.22
C ASP A 177 -35.50 -36.64 9.29
N PRO A 178 -34.19 -36.66 9.47
CA PRO A 178 -33.54 -35.77 10.43
C PRO A 178 -33.85 -34.28 10.19
N ALA A 179 -34.08 -33.84 8.96
CA ALA A 179 -34.36 -32.43 8.63
C ALA A 179 -35.60 -31.89 9.37
N GLN A 180 -36.53 -32.78 9.75
CA GLN A 180 -37.73 -32.40 10.49
C GLN A 180 -37.49 -32.13 11.99
N ALA A 181 -36.31 -32.40 12.52
CA ALA A 181 -35.99 -32.19 13.91
C ALA A 181 -35.52 -30.77 14.24
N GLY A 182 -35.12 -30.00 13.23
CA GLY A 182 -34.68 -28.59 13.34
C GLY A 182 -35.79 -27.59 13.03
N ASP A 183 -35.50 -26.33 13.21
CA ASP A 183 -36.38 -25.22 12.84
C ASP A 183 -36.32 -24.98 11.31
N ALA A 184 -37.46 -24.52 10.75
CA ALA A 184 -37.45 -24.01 9.38
C ALA A 184 -36.58 -22.74 9.28
N THR A 185 -35.68 -22.73 8.33
CA THR A 185 -34.65 -21.67 8.18
C THR A 185 -34.46 -21.34 6.71
N LEU A 186 -33.94 -20.11 6.44
CA LEU A 186 -33.46 -19.69 5.14
C LEU A 186 -31.99 -20.06 4.92
N LEU A 187 -31.31 -20.55 5.97
CA LEU A 187 -29.93 -21.04 5.81
C LEU A 187 -29.95 -22.34 4.98
N PRO A 188 -28.85 -22.60 4.25
CA PRO A 188 -28.71 -23.86 3.53
C PRO A 188 -28.75 -25.04 4.51
N ALA A 189 -29.45 -26.11 4.13
CA ALA A 189 -29.53 -27.37 4.91
C ALA A 189 -28.16 -28.05 5.07
N GLY A 190 -27.18 -27.63 4.33
CA GLY A 190 -25.79 -28.06 4.33
C GLY A 190 -25.05 -27.39 3.19
N LEU A 191 -23.76 -27.68 3.08
CA LEU A 191 -22.92 -27.28 1.97
C LEU A 191 -22.14 -28.49 1.48
N ASP A 192 -21.92 -28.56 0.18
CA ASP A 192 -21.12 -29.60 -0.45
C ASP A 192 -19.79 -29.01 -0.92
N ASP A 193 -18.70 -29.73 -0.64
CA ASP A 193 -17.34 -29.36 -1.02
C ASP A 193 -17.00 -27.87 -0.75
N ALA A 194 -17.41 -27.38 0.42
CA ALA A 194 -17.28 -25.99 0.82
C ALA A 194 -15.90 -25.73 1.45
N SER A 195 -15.30 -24.60 1.08
CA SER A 195 -14.11 -24.08 1.75
C SER A 195 -14.46 -23.49 3.12
N PRO A 196 -13.50 -23.33 4.03
CA PRO A 196 -13.72 -22.60 5.28
C PRO A 196 -14.31 -21.20 5.09
N GLN A 197 -13.93 -20.51 4.01
CA GLN A 197 -14.46 -19.20 3.64
C GLN A 197 -15.94 -19.24 3.23
N ASP A 198 -16.34 -20.27 2.46
CA ASP A 198 -17.73 -20.47 2.07
C ASP A 198 -18.60 -20.73 3.32
N ILE A 199 -18.09 -21.55 4.24
CA ILE A 199 -18.78 -21.87 5.51
C ILE A 199 -18.87 -20.62 6.39
N ALA A 200 -17.78 -19.86 6.54
CA ALA A 200 -17.77 -18.62 7.30
C ALA A 200 -18.72 -17.56 6.73
N SER A 201 -18.79 -17.46 5.39
CA SER A 201 -19.71 -16.54 4.71
C SER A 201 -21.20 -16.89 4.95
N ALA A 202 -21.52 -18.17 5.08
CA ALA A 202 -22.89 -18.63 5.28
C ALA A 202 -23.31 -18.67 6.75
N PHE A 203 -22.39 -19.05 7.66
CA PHE A 203 -22.70 -19.37 9.06
C PHE A 203 -21.91 -18.55 10.08
N GLY A 204 -20.89 -17.80 9.67
CA GLY A 204 -19.97 -17.04 10.52
C GLY A 204 -18.66 -17.77 10.84
N GLU A 205 -17.62 -17.00 11.16
CA GLU A 205 -16.26 -17.51 11.44
C GLU A 205 -16.22 -18.49 12.63
N ASP A 206 -16.95 -18.20 13.69
CA ASP A 206 -17.01 -19.05 14.89
C ASP A 206 -17.58 -20.43 14.56
N PHE A 207 -18.61 -20.49 13.72
CA PHE A 207 -19.19 -21.75 13.26
C PHE A 207 -18.20 -22.54 12.39
N ALA A 208 -17.53 -21.85 11.44
CA ALA A 208 -16.54 -22.47 10.56
C ALA A 208 -15.37 -23.09 11.35
N GLY A 209 -14.87 -22.39 12.37
CA GLY A 209 -13.82 -22.90 13.24
C GLY A 209 -14.25 -24.09 14.14
N GLN A 210 -15.54 -24.16 14.51
CA GLN A 210 -16.08 -25.24 15.29
C GLN A 210 -16.36 -26.51 14.45
N ILE A 211 -16.96 -26.35 13.25
CA ILE A 211 -17.30 -27.49 12.39
C ILE A 211 -16.05 -28.21 11.87
N ASP A 212 -14.94 -27.51 11.76
CA ASP A 212 -13.66 -28.12 11.33
C ASP A 212 -13.18 -29.22 12.30
N LYS A 213 -13.60 -29.18 13.57
CA LYS A 213 -13.27 -30.19 14.58
C LYS A 213 -14.27 -31.36 14.65
N ALA A 214 -15.39 -31.26 13.93
CA ALA A 214 -16.45 -32.26 13.99
C ALA A 214 -16.03 -33.56 13.28
N PRO A 215 -16.33 -34.76 13.86
CA PRO A 215 -16.01 -36.03 13.24
C PRO A 215 -16.88 -36.28 11.98
N VAL A 216 -16.29 -36.97 10.98
CA VAL A 216 -17.03 -37.37 9.77
C VAL A 216 -18.01 -38.48 10.06
N GLY A 217 -19.19 -38.41 9.48
CA GLY A 217 -20.23 -39.46 9.52
C GLY A 217 -21.14 -39.42 10.75
N GLN A 218 -20.85 -38.60 11.75
CA GLN A 218 -21.58 -38.55 13.02
C GLN A 218 -22.25 -37.19 13.21
N TRP A 219 -23.41 -37.16 13.86
CA TRP A 219 -24.02 -35.92 14.34
C TRP A 219 -23.24 -35.37 15.52
N SER A 220 -22.90 -34.09 15.45
CA SER A 220 -22.02 -33.39 16.40
C SER A 220 -22.58 -32.00 16.71
N GLY A 221 -22.15 -31.41 17.81
CA GLY A 221 -22.58 -30.07 18.25
C GLY A 221 -23.05 -30.09 19.70
N PRO A 222 -23.89 -29.16 20.14
CA PRO A 222 -24.35 -28.03 19.34
C PRO A 222 -23.25 -27.01 19.08
N LEU A 223 -23.18 -26.49 17.84
CA LEU A 223 -22.28 -25.43 17.41
C LEU A 223 -23.04 -24.10 17.38
N GLN A 224 -22.39 -23.02 17.75
CA GLN A 224 -22.99 -21.71 17.78
C GLN A 224 -22.70 -20.92 16.50
N SER A 225 -23.72 -20.21 16.00
CA SER A 225 -23.61 -19.21 14.95
C SER A 225 -24.34 -17.94 15.34
N SER A 226 -24.29 -16.92 14.49
CA SER A 226 -25.10 -15.70 14.63
C SER A 226 -26.62 -15.98 14.54
N TYR A 227 -27.04 -17.13 14.04
CA TYR A 227 -28.43 -17.52 13.82
C TYR A 227 -29.00 -18.46 14.90
N GLY A 228 -28.18 -18.86 15.87
CA GLY A 228 -28.55 -19.77 16.94
C GLY A 228 -27.62 -20.97 17.08
N TRP A 229 -28.20 -22.10 17.49
CA TRP A 229 -27.48 -23.35 17.69
C TRP A 229 -27.72 -24.31 16.55
N HIS A 230 -26.68 -25.07 16.21
CA HIS A 230 -26.73 -26.04 15.11
C HIS A 230 -26.18 -27.37 15.56
N ILE A 231 -26.79 -28.44 15.13
CA ILE A 231 -26.19 -29.76 15.12
C ILE A 231 -25.82 -30.10 13.69
N VAL A 232 -24.64 -30.64 13.49
CA VAL A 232 -24.05 -30.86 12.16
C VAL A 232 -23.65 -32.31 11.97
N ARG A 233 -23.67 -32.77 10.73
CA ARG A 233 -23.11 -34.06 10.30
C ARG A 233 -22.17 -33.79 9.14
N VAL A 234 -20.88 -33.89 9.37
CA VAL A 234 -19.89 -33.84 8.29
C VAL A 234 -19.99 -35.12 7.50
N THR A 235 -20.28 -35.02 6.21
CA THR A 235 -20.44 -36.17 5.30
C THR A 235 -19.15 -36.51 4.56
N ALA A 236 -18.33 -35.47 4.27
CA ALA A 236 -17.02 -35.66 3.65
C ALA A 236 -16.05 -34.57 4.12
N ARG A 237 -14.77 -34.90 4.15
CA ARG A 237 -13.69 -33.98 4.47
C ARG A 237 -12.51 -34.22 3.55
N THR A 238 -12.09 -33.19 2.82
CA THR A 238 -10.85 -33.17 2.08
C THR A 238 -9.82 -32.36 2.90
N PRO A 239 -8.67 -32.92 3.24
CA PRO A 239 -7.67 -32.19 4.01
C PRO A 239 -7.06 -31.04 3.18
N ALA A 240 -6.50 -30.06 3.86
CA ALA A 240 -5.66 -29.07 3.23
C ALA A 240 -4.44 -29.73 2.58
N VAL A 241 -4.08 -29.32 1.37
CA VAL A 241 -2.98 -29.90 0.60
C VAL A 241 -2.00 -28.80 0.20
N ALA A 242 -0.70 -29.09 0.38
CA ALA A 242 0.35 -28.25 -0.16
C ALA A 242 0.37 -28.38 -1.69
N PRO A 243 0.21 -27.29 -2.45
CA PRO A 243 0.22 -27.35 -3.90
C PRO A 243 1.63 -27.59 -4.43
N THR A 244 1.72 -28.14 -5.62
CA THR A 244 2.99 -28.17 -6.36
C THR A 244 3.29 -26.80 -6.97
N LEU A 245 4.58 -26.51 -7.23
CA LEU A 245 4.96 -25.24 -7.86
C LEU A 245 4.24 -25.03 -9.20
N GLU A 246 4.08 -26.10 -9.98
CA GLU A 246 3.39 -26.05 -11.28
C GLU A 246 1.95 -25.49 -11.16
N GLN A 247 1.23 -25.90 -10.10
CA GLN A 247 -0.16 -25.48 -9.87
C GLN A 247 -0.28 -24.00 -9.44
N VAL A 248 0.70 -23.48 -8.72
CA VAL A 248 0.64 -22.15 -8.11
C VAL A 248 1.73 -21.20 -8.58
N ARG A 249 2.52 -21.58 -9.61
CA ARG A 249 3.65 -20.82 -10.10
C ARG A 249 3.36 -19.32 -10.34
N PRO A 250 2.25 -18.91 -10.97
CA PRO A 250 1.96 -17.49 -11.17
C PRO A 250 1.74 -16.74 -9.85
N ILE A 251 1.16 -17.39 -8.86
CA ILE A 251 0.90 -16.79 -7.54
C ILE A 251 2.23 -16.69 -6.77
N VAL A 252 3.01 -17.77 -6.75
CA VAL A 252 4.34 -17.80 -6.10
C VAL A 252 5.27 -16.76 -6.70
N LEU A 253 5.31 -16.64 -8.03
CA LEU A 253 6.12 -15.65 -8.74
C LEU A 253 5.75 -14.22 -8.31
N ARG A 254 4.46 -13.90 -8.28
CA ARG A 254 3.99 -12.57 -7.87
C ARG A 254 4.38 -12.25 -6.43
N GLU A 255 4.16 -13.19 -5.50
CA GLU A 255 4.50 -13.00 -4.08
C GLU A 255 6.03 -12.89 -3.89
N TRP A 256 6.80 -13.71 -4.60
CA TRP A 256 8.26 -13.63 -4.59
C TRP A 256 8.75 -12.28 -5.11
N GLN A 257 8.23 -11.81 -6.25
CA GLN A 257 8.56 -10.49 -6.81
C GLN A 257 8.21 -9.37 -5.84
N PHE A 258 7.04 -9.45 -5.21
CA PHE A 258 6.64 -8.47 -4.19
C PHE A 258 7.62 -8.43 -3.01
N GLU A 259 8.05 -9.59 -2.51
CA GLU A 259 9.02 -9.64 -1.41
C GLU A 259 10.40 -9.15 -1.82
N GLN A 260 10.87 -9.49 -3.04
CA GLN A 260 12.13 -8.95 -3.56
C GLN A 260 12.09 -7.43 -3.73
N ASN A 261 10.99 -6.89 -4.24
CA ASN A 261 10.81 -5.45 -4.37
C ASN A 261 10.84 -4.76 -2.99
N GLN A 262 10.14 -5.29 -2.00
CA GLN A 262 10.16 -4.77 -0.64
C GLN A 262 11.59 -4.78 -0.05
N LYS A 263 12.31 -5.87 -0.25
CA LYS A 263 13.69 -6.01 0.23
C LYS A 263 14.62 -4.99 -0.44
N GLN A 264 14.59 -4.88 -1.76
CA GLN A 264 15.43 -3.95 -2.52
C GLN A 264 15.11 -2.50 -2.20
N SER A 265 13.82 -2.14 -2.12
CA SER A 265 13.38 -0.80 -1.72
C SER A 265 13.85 -0.47 -0.30
N GLY A 266 13.80 -1.44 0.63
CA GLY A 266 14.35 -1.30 1.96
C GLY A 266 15.87 -1.11 1.97
N GLU A 267 16.61 -1.91 1.23
CA GLU A 267 18.08 -1.80 1.10
C GLU A 267 18.49 -0.46 0.45
N PHE A 268 17.76 -0.03 -0.58
CA PHE A 268 17.97 1.27 -1.21
C PHE A 268 17.76 2.40 -0.21
N TYR A 269 16.64 2.39 0.52
CA TYR A 269 16.40 3.38 1.58
C TYR A 269 17.52 3.39 2.62
N GLN A 270 17.95 2.22 3.09
CA GLN A 270 19.05 2.12 4.07
C GLN A 270 20.38 2.65 3.51
N SER A 271 20.66 2.47 2.24
CA SER A 271 21.84 3.02 1.58
C SER A 271 21.81 4.56 1.56
N LEU A 272 20.66 5.13 1.26
CA LEU A 272 20.47 6.58 1.31
C LEU A 272 20.52 7.10 2.75
N ARG A 273 19.88 6.40 3.70
CA ARG A 273 19.80 6.78 5.11
C ARG A 273 21.18 6.95 5.76
N LYS A 274 22.16 6.14 5.35
CA LYS A 274 23.55 6.23 5.82
C LYS A 274 24.25 7.53 5.45
N GLN A 275 23.76 8.24 4.44
CA GLN A 275 24.32 9.52 3.99
C GLN A 275 23.81 10.72 4.78
N TYR A 276 22.84 10.51 5.69
CA TYR A 276 22.19 11.58 6.46
C TYR A 276 22.42 11.39 7.95
N ASP A 277 22.89 12.44 8.62
CA ASP A 277 22.87 12.52 10.09
C ASP A 277 21.48 13.02 10.53
N VAL A 278 20.67 12.10 11.08
CA VAL A 278 19.31 12.40 11.49
C VAL A 278 19.27 12.63 13.00
N ARG A 279 19.04 13.87 13.40
CA ARG A 279 18.79 14.24 14.78
C ARG A 279 17.30 14.55 14.96
N VAL A 280 16.67 13.90 15.92
CA VAL A 280 15.30 14.21 16.35
C VAL A 280 15.40 15.12 17.57
N GLU A 281 14.83 16.32 17.49
CA GLU A 281 14.78 17.23 18.63
C GLU A 281 13.65 16.82 19.58
N GLY A 282 13.91 16.95 20.87
CA GLY A 282 12.99 16.56 21.94
C GLY A 282 13.11 15.08 22.35
N GLU A 283 12.36 14.72 23.38
CA GLU A 283 12.31 13.33 23.88
C GLU A 283 11.30 12.52 23.08
N LEU A 284 11.76 11.92 21.96
CA LEU A 284 10.91 11.10 21.07
C LEU A 284 10.18 9.98 21.84
N GLY A 285 10.83 9.38 22.87
CA GLY A 285 10.21 8.37 23.72
C GLY A 285 8.94 8.86 24.42
N VAL A 286 9.01 10.05 25.03
CA VAL A 286 7.87 10.68 25.74
C VAL A 286 6.73 11.01 24.76
N LEU A 287 7.07 11.46 23.53
CA LEU A 287 6.06 11.73 22.50
C LEU A 287 5.37 10.45 22.07
N LEU A 288 6.11 9.34 21.83
CA LEU A 288 5.56 8.06 21.45
C LEU A 288 4.64 7.48 22.52
N GLU A 289 5.04 7.54 23.81
CA GLU A 289 4.20 7.10 24.93
C GLU A 289 2.89 7.90 25.01
N LYS A 290 2.96 9.22 24.85
CA LYS A 290 1.79 10.10 24.84
C LYS A 290 0.77 9.71 23.76
N TYR A 291 1.24 9.40 22.54
CA TYR A 291 0.35 9.04 21.43
C TYR A 291 -0.13 7.57 21.52
N GLN A 292 0.63 6.67 22.11
CA GLN A 292 0.19 5.30 22.39
C GLN A 292 -0.91 5.27 23.46
N ALA A 293 -0.76 6.08 24.55
CA ALA A 293 -1.79 6.21 25.57
C ALA A 293 -3.10 6.80 24.99
N ALA A 294 -3.02 7.84 24.16
CA ALA A 294 -4.20 8.45 23.51
C ALA A 294 -4.89 7.48 22.54
N GLY A 295 -4.15 6.63 21.82
CA GLY A 295 -4.70 5.62 20.92
C GLY A 295 -5.47 4.50 21.66
N SER A 296 -5.02 4.14 22.88
CA SER A 296 -5.70 3.14 23.70
C SER A 296 -6.98 3.66 24.38
N GLU A 297 -7.09 4.97 24.63
CA GLU A 297 -8.32 5.60 25.13
C GLU A 297 -9.40 5.78 24.07
N ALA A 298 -8.99 6.02 22.81
CA ALA A 298 -9.94 6.16 21.70
C ALA A 298 -10.51 4.80 21.20
N ALA A 299 -9.89 3.68 21.61
CA ALA A 299 -10.32 2.32 21.27
C ALA A 299 -11.20 1.65 22.37
N ARG A 300 -11.52 2.38 23.43
CA ARG A 300 -12.48 1.97 24.49
C ARG A 300 -13.80 2.70 24.34
#